data_00bf35c3bd69184020e5b0a0fa566f37
#
_entry.id   00bf35c3bd69184020e5b0a0fa566f37
#
_cell.length_a   1.000
_cell.length_b   1.000
_cell.length_c   1.000
_cell.angle_alpha   90.00
_cell.angle_beta   90.00
_cell.angle_gamma   90.00
#
_symmetry.space_group_name_H-M   'P 1'
#
loop_
_entity.id
_entity.type
_entity.pdbx_description
1 polymer ?
#
loop_
_entity_poly.entity_id
_entity_poly.type
_entity_poly.pdbx_seq_one_letter_code
_entity_poly.pdbx_strand_id
1 'polypeptide(L)'
;MSTLEQQLEATLKKRRQISKIRRLVVNPSDAIDFSSNDFLGLSHSNHFKTAYIKELHQLPTVLGSTGSRLLDGNSAYCEQLEKKIAKFHNSETALIFNSGFDANAGLFSTVPQRGDIIVYDELIHASVHEGMRMSRAAKCIPFLHSNVQDFERIIQTVIAEYPGKNVFVAVETVYSMDGDVAPLNELVAVLQKYWPHKENGHIIVDEAHSTGVYGDQGRGVISQLGLENEIFARLHTFGKALASNGAAVLGSETLRQYLINYARPLIYSTFMSYSSLASIKCAYDVLENGDTIPIQKHVHDITQRFRDTIRLPSGTLLPSSSPIQGVVLNGNASVRALASYLNSKGFIVKPICSPTVPIGQERVRICLHGHNTMDQVDSLVDEIHQFFQISPSSSSPSLVESAKL
;
A
#
# COMPACT_ATOMS: atom_id res chain seq x y z
N MET A 1 34.47 -20.71 2.27
CA MET A 1 33.28 -20.11 2.91
C MET A 1 33.31 -20.40 4.40
N SER A 2 32.98 -19.39 5.23
CA SER A 2 32.80 -19.62 6.67
C SER A 2 31.61 -20.54 6.98
N THR A 3 31.55 -21.11 8.19
CA THR A 3 30.40 -21.93 8.60
C THR A 3 29.06 -21.19 8.47
N LEU A 4 29.04 -19.87 8.74
CA LEU A 4 27.86 -19.03 8.59
C LEU A 4 27.47 -18.90 7.10
N GLU A 5 28.41 -18.62 6.20
CA GLU A 5 28.15 -18.54 4.76
C GLU A 5 27.59 -19.86 4.19
N GLN A 6 28.08 -21.00 4.69
CA GLN A 6 27.53 -22.32 4.33
C GLN A 6 26.08 -22.47 4.78
N GLN A 7 25.72 -22.00 5.99
CA GLN A 7 24.33 -22.00 6.48
C GLN A 7 23.42 -21.07 5.66
N LEU A 8 23.90 -19.87 5.32
CA LEU A 8 23.16 -18.92 4.48
C LEU A 8 22.93 -19.50 3.08
N GLU A 9 23.98 -20.09 2.46
CA GLU A 9 23.85 -20.71 1.13
C GLU A 9 22.91 -21.92 1.14
N ALA A 10 22.94 -22.76 2.18
CA ALA A 10 21.99 -23.85 2.33
C ALA A 10 20.52 -23.35 2.41
N THR A 11 20.32 -22.23 3.11
CA THR A 11 19.00 -21.59 3.20
C THR A 11 18.55 -21.04 1.83
N LEU A 12 19.45 -20.37 1.10
CA LEU A 12 19.16 -19.88 -0.25
C LEU A 12 18.91 -21.02 -1.24
N LYS A 13 19.66 -22.13 -1.12
CA LYS A 13 19.46 -23.33 -1.95
C LYS A 13 18.05 -23.91 -1.75
N LYS A 14 17.55 -24.00 -0.50
CA LYS A 14 16.17 -24.42 -0.24
C LYS A 14 15.15 -23.49 -0.93
N ARG A 15 15.37 -22.18 -0.88
CA ARG A 15 14.51 -21.21 -1.57
C ARG A 15 14.52 -21.37 -3.11
N ARG A 16 15.70 -21.69 -3.70
CA ARG A 16 15.80 -21.96 -5.14
C ARG A 16 15.03 -23.22 -5.53
N GLN A 17 15.15 -24.30 -4.73
CA GLN A 17 14.47 -25.58 -4.99
C GLN A 17 12.94 -25.45 -5.03
N ILE A 18 12.37 -24.57 -4.21
CA ILE A 18 10.92 -24.33 -4.17
C ILE A 18 10.51 -23.08 -4.97
N SER A 19 11.39 -22.60 -5.89
CA SER A 19 11.13 -21.42 -6.74
C SER A 19 10.74 -20.15 -5.98
N LYS A 20 11.26 -19.95 -4.75
CA LYS A 20 11.00 -18.78 -3.90
C LYS A 20 12.17 -17.80 -3.80
N ILE A 21 13.23 -17.96 -4.61
CA ILE A 21 14.35 -17.03 -4.63
C ILE A 21 13.90 -15.66 -5.18
N ARG A 22 14.30 -14.59 -4.50
CA ARG A 22 14.06 -13.21 -4.94
C ARG A 22 15.29 -12.67 -5.65
N ARG A 23 15.09 -11.85 -6.67
CA ARG A 23 16.14 -11.16 -7.40
C ARG A 23 15.73 -9.72 -7.65
N LEU A 24 16.72 -8.82 -7.65
CA LEU A 24 16.52 -7.46 -8.13
C LEU A 24 16.53 -7.52 -9.67
N VAL A 25 15.57 -6.84 -10.30
CA VAL A 25 15.39 -6.82 -11.75
C VAL A 25 15.35 -5.38 -12.21
N VAL A 26 16.08 -5.07 -13.26
CA VAL A 26 15.98 -3.82 -14.02
C VAL A 26 15.06 -4.10 -15.20
N ASN A 27 13.98 -3.34 -15.29
CA ASN A 27 13.04 -3.46 -16.41
C ASN A 27 13.64 -2.78 -17.67
N PRO A 28 13.34 -3.27 -18.89
CA PRO A 28 13.68 -2.57 -20.12
C PRO A 28 13.03 -1.19 -20.17
N SER A 29 13.75 -0.20 -20.71
CA SER A 29 13.28 1.19 -20.76
C SER A 29 12.19 1.45 -21.81
N ASP A 30 12.06 0.57 -22.78
CA ASP A 30 11.09 0.61 -23.89
C ASP A 30 9.83 -0.22 -23.61
N ALA A 31 9.78 -0.94 -22.51
CA ALA A 31 8.62 -1.74 -22.13
C ALA A 31 7.54 -0.91 -21.44
N ILE A 32 6.29 -1.28 -21.68
CA ILE A 32 5.10 -0.60 -21.11
C ILE A 32 4.92 -1.05 -19.65
N ASP A 33 4.95 -0.10 -18.74
CA ASP A 33 4.79 -0.38 -17.31
C ASP A 33 3.33 -0.64 -16.92
N PHE A 34 3.08 -1.82 -16.37
CA PHE A 34 1.85 -2.22 -15.69
C PHE A 34 2.18 -2.84 -14.32
N SER A 35 3.28 -2.45 -13.69
CA SER A 35 3.73 -3.07 -12.44
C SER A 35 4.09 -2.10 -11.33
N SER A 36 4.51 -0.87 -11.63
CA SER A 36 4.85 0.12 -10.60
C SER A 36 3.62 0.58 -9.83
N ASN A 37 3.82 1.41 -8.80
CA ASN A 37 2.73 2.06 -8.09
C ASN A 37 2.59 3.54 -8.47
N ASP A 38 3.20 3.98 -9.57
CA ASP A 38 3.12 5.35 -10.07
C ASP A 38 1.76 5.62 -10.74
N PHE A 39 0.67 5.46 -9.98
CA PHE A 39 -0.71 5.47 -10.50
C PHE A 39 -1.05 6.73 -11.29
N LEU A 40 -0.54 7.89 -10.90
CA LEU A 40 -0.73 9.14 -11.64
C LEU A 40 0.27 9.33 -12.78
N GLY A 41 1.31 8.51 -12.88
CA GLY A 41 2.36 8.66 -13.89
C GLY A 41 3.21 9.93 -13.70
N LEU A 42 3.29 10.47 -12.49
CA LEU A 42 4.03 11.71 -12.22
C LEU A 42 5.52 11.55 -12.48
N SER A 43 6.09 10.36 -12.33
CA SER A 43 7.50 10.11 -12.64
C SER A 43 7.84 10.29 -14.14
N HIS A 44 6.83 10.21 -15.00
CA HIS A 44 6.93 10.43 -16.45
C HIS A 44 6.53 11.85 -16.88
N SER A 45 6.03 12.70 -15.95
CA SER A 45 5.51 14.02 -16.25
C SER A 45 6.62 15.07 -16.43
N ASN A 46 6.75 15.63 -17.63
CA ASN A 46 7.66 16.76 -17.87
C ASN A 46 7.22 18.02 -17.11
N HIS A 47 5.92 18.23 -16.92
CA HIS A 47 5.39 19.32 -16.13
C HIS A 47 5.86 19.21 -14.67
N PHE A 48 5.68 18.05 -14.05
CA PHE A 48 6.13 17.76 -12.69
C PHE A 48 7.65 17.92 -12.55
N LYS A 49 8.43 17.35 -13.48
CA LYS A 49 9.89 17.49 -13.53
C LYS A 49 10.34 18.94 -13.57
N THR A 50 9.69 19.77 -14.39
CA THR A 50 10.02 21.20 -14.51
C THR A 50 9.72 21.95 -13.22
N ALA A 51 8.55 21.71 -12.61
CA ALA A 51 8.19 22.27 -11.31
C ALA A 51 9.19 21.87 -10.22
N TYR A 52 9.58 20.62 -10.16
CA TYR A 52 10.56 20.10 -9.21
C TYR A 52 11.93 20.75 -9.38
N ILE A 53 12.45 20.87 -10.61
CA ILE A 53 13.75 21.54 -10.87
C ILE A 53 13.69 23.00 -10.41
N LYS A 54 12.59 23.70 -10.70
CA LYS A 54 12.38 25.08 -10.25
C LYS A 54 12.40 25.20 -8.73
N GLU A 55 11.73 24.28 -8.03
CA GLU A 55 11.72 24.25 -6.57
C GLU A 55 13.11 24.01 -6.00
N LEU A 56 13.89 23.08 -6.57
CA LEU A 56 15.28 22.80 -6.13
C LEU A 56 16.17 24.04 -6.17
N HIS A 57 16.00 24.92 -7.17
CA HIS A 57 16.78 26.16 -7.28
C HIS A 57 16.44 27.19 -6.20
N GLN A 58 15.32 27.06 -5.50
CA GLN A 58 14.89 27.95 -4.43
C GLN A 58 15.33 27.48 -3.03
N LEU A 59 15.79 26.23 -2.92
CA LEU A 59 16.21 25.65 -1.64
C LEU A 59 17.58 26.18 -1.21
N PRO A 60 17.81 26.32 0.12
CA PRO A 60 19.12 26.69 0.64
C PRO A 60 20.18 25.61 0.41
N THR A 61 19.74 24.36 0.30
CA THR A 61 20.54 23.17 -0.06
C THR A 61 19.65 22.11 -0.66
N VAL A 62 20.20 21.24 -1.50
CA VAL A 62 19.54 20.06 -2.07
C VAL A 62 20.06 18.75 -1.48
N LEU A 63 21.00 18.85 -0.52
CA LEU A 63 21.67 17.69 0.07
C LEU A 63 20.89 17.14 1.27
N GLY A 64 21.49 16.14 1.92
CA GLY A 64 20.88 15.44 3.05
C GLY A 64 20.68 16.32 4.28
N SER A 65 19.81 15.91 5.17
CA SER A 65 19.50 16.57 6.43
C SER A 65 20.62 16.47 7.48
N THR A 66 21.57 15.56 7.29
CA THR A 66 22.74 15.27 8.13
C THR A 66 22.45 14.76 9.56
N GLY A 67 21.18 14.70 9.96
CA GLY A 67 20.77 14.21 11.28
C GLY A 67 19.33 13.70 11.30
N SER A 68 18.91 13.16 12.44
CA SER A 68 17.50 12.84 12.68
C SER A 68 16.70 14.12 12.98
N ARG A 69 15.38 14.04 12.86
CA ARG A 69 14.49 15.17 13.11
C ARG A 69 14.61 15.74 14.53
N LEU A 70 14.90 14.88 15.50
CA LEU A 70 15.03 15.29 16.91
C LEU A 70 16.34 16.02 17.21
N LEU A 71 17.35 15.90 16.36
CA LEU A 71 18.61 16.61 16.48
C LEU A 71 18.66 17.75 15.43
N ASP A 72 19.47 17.58 14.39
CA ASP A 72 19.74 18.67 13.43
C ASP A 72 19.02 18.49 12.08
N GLY A 73 18.27 17.39 11.90
CA GLY A 73 17.64 17.07 10.62
C GLY A 73 16.29 17.74 10.38
N ASN A 74 15.70 18.43 11.37
CA ASN A 74 14.44 19.16 11.18
C ASN A 74 14.67 20.50 10.48
N SER A 75 13.65 21.04 9.80
CA SER A 75 13.75 22.31 9.10
C SER A 75 12.40 23.03 9.03
N ALA A 76 12.45 24.36 8.92
CA ALA A 76 11.25 25.17 8.69
C ALA A 76 10.53 24.76 7.39
N TYR A 77 11.28 24.35 6.37
CA TYR A 77 10.71 23.85 5.11
C TYR A 77 9.86 22.58 5.33
N CYS A 78 10.37 21.63 6.12
CA CYS A 78 9.62 20.43 6.48
C CYS A 78 8.35 20.75 7.28
N GLU A 79 8.45 21.62 8.27
CA GLU A 79 7.29 22.01 9.10
C GLU A 79 6.21 22.75 8.30
N GLN A 80 6.61 23.59 7.35
CA GLN A 80 5.67 24.24 6.42
C GLN A 80 4.99 23.21 5.51
N LEU A 81 5.76 22.22 5.03
CA LEU A 81 5.21 21.12 4.24
C LEU A 81 4.22 20.27 5.04
N GLU A 82 4.52 19.95 6.30
CA GLU A 82 3.59 19.26 7.20
C GLU A 82 2.27 20.04 7.37
N LYS A 83 2.34 21.35 7.58
CA LYS A 83 1.14 22.22 7.65
C LYS A 83 0.34 22.20 6.35
N LYS A 84 1.03 22.21 5.20
CA LYS A 84 0.40 22.11 3.88
C LYS A 84 -0.32 20.77 3.71
N ILE A 85 0.34 19.68 4.05
CA ILE A 85 -0.24 18.31 3.97
C ILE A 85 -1.46 18.18 4.90
N ALA A 86 -1.35 18.64 6.15
CA ALA A 86 -2.44 18.63 7.12
C ALA A 86 -3.67 19.39 6.58
N LYS A 87 -3.46 20.62 6.07
CA LYS A 87 -4.52 21.42 5.48
C LYS A 87 -5.17 20.75 4.27
N PHE A 88 -4.35 20.19 3.36
CA PHE A 88 -4.85 19.51 2.16
C PHE A 88 -5.77 18.34 2.52
N HIS A 89 -5.41 17.54 3.50
CA HIS A 89 -6.17 16.37 3.92
C HIS A 89 -7.20 16.65 5.03
N ASN A 90 -7.49 17.91 5.33
CA ASN A 90 -8.44 18.28 6.40
C ASN A 90 -8.12 17.56 7.73
N SER A 91 -6.87 17.71 8.19
CA SER A 91 -6.38 17.15 9.46
C SER A 91 -5.80 18.25 10.34
N GLU A 92 -5.86 18.06 11.65
CA GLU A 92 -5.25 19.00 12.62
C GLU A 92 -3.75 19.13 12.42
N THR A 93 -3.07 17.97 12.23
CA THR A 93 -1.62 17.92 12.02
C THR A 93 -1.21 16.86 11.01
N ALA A 94 0.04 16.95 10.56
CA ALA A 94 0.76 15.92 9.83
C ALA A 94 2.17 15.79 10.39
N LEU A 95 2.72 14.57 10.38
CA LEU A 95 4.09 14.27 10.77
C LEU A 95 4.75 13.41 9.70
N ILE A 96 5.81 13.92 9.06
CA ILE A 96 6.50 13.23 7.96
C ILE A 96 7.51 12.22 8.50
N PHE A 97 7.48 11.01 7.90
CA PHE A 97 8.39 9.89 8.10
C PHE A 97 9.16 9.57 6.80
N ASN A 98 10.30 8.90 6.92
CA ASN A 98 11.13 8.52 5.77
C ASN A 98 10.45 7.52 4.83
N SER A 99 9.50 6.74 5.31
CA SER A 99 8.71 5.79 4.51
C SER A 99 7.37 5.47 5.17
N GLY A 100 6.42 4.92 4.39
CA GLY A 100 5.17 4.37 4.94
C GLY A 100 5.43 3.18 5.87
N PHE A 101 6.48 2.41 5.59
CA PHE A 101 6.89 1.31 6.47
C PHE A 101 7.29 1.84 7.86
N ASP A 102 8.14 2.87 7.92
CA ASP A 102 8.58 3.49 9.17
C ASP A 102 7.42 4.14 9.93
N ALA A 103 6.50 4.77 9.20
CA ALA A 103 5.32 5.41 9.77
C ALA A 103 4.41 4.38 10.45
N ASN A 104 4.03 3.29 9.75
CA ASN A 104 3.22 2.21 10.32
C ASN A 104 3.95 1.53 11.49
N ALA A 105 5.22 1.14 11.30
CA ALA A 105 6.01 0.51 12.36
C ALA A 105 6.12 1.40 13.60
N GLY A 106 6.35 2.70 13.41
CA GLY A 106 6.41 3.69 14.49
C GLY A 106 5.07 3.84 15.22
N LEU A 107 3.97 3.97 14.48
CA LEU A 107 2.63 4.16 15.01
C LEU A 107 2.19 2.95 15.85
N PHE A 108 2.19 1.76 15.27
CA PHE A 108 1.69 0.55 15.93
C PHE A 108 2.59 0.01 17.04
N SER A 109 3.90 0.30 17.00
CA SER A 109 4.81 -0.09 18.09
C SER A 109 4.69 0.82 19.32
N THR A 110 4.18 2.04 19.19
CA THR A 110 4.28 3.03 20.26
C THR A 110 2.95 3.50 20.80
N VAL A 111 1.94 3.70 19.95
CA VAL A 111 0.64 4.27 20.36
C VAL A 111 -0.15 3.32 21.24
N PRO A 112 -0.32 2.03 20.91
CA PRO A 112 -1.00 1.11 21.82
C PRO A 112 -0.21 0.94 23.13
N GLN A 113 -0.89 1.09 24.26
CA GLN A 113 -0.30 0.98 25.59
C GLN A 113 -0.41 -0.44 26.13
N ARG A 114 0.19 -0.68 27.28
CA ARG A 114 0.12 -2.00 27.94
C ARG A 114 -1.32 -2.35 28.30
N GLY A 115 -1.81 -3.44 27.75
CA GLY A 115 -3.16 -3.94 27.97
C GLY A 115 -4.16 -3.57 26.87
N ASP A 116 -3.81 -2.66 25.95
CA ASP A 116 -4.64 -2.33 24.80
C ASP A 116 -4.65 -3.48 23.78
N ILE A 117 -5.62 -3.47 22.87
CA ILE A 117 -5.82 -4.50 21.86
C ILE A 117 -5.67 -3.89 20.47
N ILE A 118 -5.04 -4.64 19.57
CA ILE A 118 -5.03 -4.31 18.14
C ILE A 118 -5.90 -5.33 17.41
N VAL A 119 -6.95 -4.87 16.72
CA VAL A 119 -7.77 -5.65 15.80
C VAL A 119 -7.39 -5.24 14.39
N TYR A 120 -7.11 -6.20 13.51
CA TYR A 120 -6.58 -5.85 12.19
C TYR A 120 -7.16 -6.75 11.09
N ASP A 121 -7.31 -6.21 9.90
CA ASP A 121 -7.65 -7.00 8.73
C ASP A 121 -6.52 -7.99 8.42
N GLU A 122 -6.86 -9.25 8.16
CA GLU A 122 -5.85 -10.32 7.96
C GLU A 122 -4.89 -10.05 6.80
N LEU A 123 -5.27 -9.20 5.83
CA LEU A 123 -4.44 -8.81 4.69
C LEU A 123 -3.70 -7.48 4.88
N ILE A 124 -3.70 -6.92 6.09
CA ILE A 124 -3.00 -5.66 6.40
C ILE A 124 -1.51 -5.73 6.02
N HIS A 125 -0.94 -4.60 5.63
CA HIS A 125 0.43 -4.51 5.17
C HIS A 125 1.48 -4.98 6.20
N ALA A 126 2.57 -5.58 5.72
CA ALA A 126 3.66 -6.11 6.53
C ALA A 126 4.27 -5.10 7.52
N SER A 127 4.22 -3.79 7.24
CA SER A 127 4.71 -2.75 8.16
C SER A 127 3.89 -2.65 9.44
N VAL A 128 2.57 -2.89 9.36
CA VAL A 128 1.69 -2.96 10.53
C VAL A 128 2.04 -4.19 11.38
N HIS A 129 2.27 -5.35 10.75
CA HIS A 129 2.75 -6.55 11.44
C HIS A 129 4.08 -6.31 12.15
N GLU A 130 5.00 -5.55 11.56
CA GLU A 130 6.27 -5.20 12.21
C GLU A 130 6.03 -4.29 13.42
N GLY A 131 5.17 -3.27 13.29
CA GLY A 131 4.75 -2.44 14.41
C GLY A 131 4.09 -3.23 15.54
N MET A 132 3.17 -4.13 15.20
CA MET A 132 2.49 -5.02 16.17
C MET A 132 3.49 -5.92 16.93
N ARG A 133 4.51 -6.45 16.22
CA ARG A 133 5.54 -7.30 16.86
C ARG A 133 6.32 -6.56 17.93
N MET A 134 6.52 -5.25 17.76
CA MET A 134 7.22 -4.40 18.72
C MET A 134 6.28 -3.67 19.68
N SER A 135 4.98 -3.87 19.53
CA SER A 135 3.94 -3.19 20.33
C SER A 135 3.90 -3.66 21.77
N ARG A 136 3.37 -2.81 22.65
CA ARG A 136 3.03 -3.14 24.03
C ARG A 136 1.58 -3.62 24.19
N ALA A 137 0.83 -3.72 23.11
CA ALA A 137 -0.53 -4.25 23.12
C ALA A 137 -0.57 -5.66 23.76
N ALA A 138 -1.64 -5.97 24.48
CA ALA A 138 -1.82 -7.27 25.10
C ALA A 138 -2.11 -8.37 24.09
N LYS A 139 -2.85 -8.01 23.03
CA LYS A 139 -3.16 -8.93 21.91
C LYS A 139 -3.26 -8.18 20.60
N CYS A 140 -2.94 -8.91 19.52
CA CYS A 140 -3.24 -8.52 18.14
C CYS A 140 -4.14 -9.63 17.56
N ILE A 141 -5.34 -9.26 17.11
CA ILE A 141 -6.40 -10.20 16.70
C ILE A 141 -6.81 -9.88 15.27
N PRO A 142 -6.61 -10.82 14.31
CA PRO A 142 -7.10 -10.62 12.95
C PRO A 142 -8.61 -10.80 12.87
N PHE A 143 -9.24 -10.07 11.96
CA PHE A 143 -10.56 -10.41 11.43
C PHE A 143 -10.43 -10.79 9.95
N LEU A 144 -11.40 -11.55 9.43
CA LEU A 144 -11.42 -11.97 8.04
C LEU A 144 -11.49 -10.77 7.10
N HIS A 145 -10.69 -10.81 6.04
CA HIS A 145 -10.53 -9.72 5.11
C HIS A 145 -11.85 -9.09 4.64
N SER A 146 -11.96 -7.77 4.83
CA SER A 146 -13.13 -6.95 4.46
C SER A 146 -14.49 -7.49 4.97
N ASN A 147 -14.49 -8.35 5.99
CA ASN A 147 -15.69 -8.99 6.54
C ASN A 147 -16.22 -8.24 7.77
N VAL A 148 -17.24 -7.41 7.56
CA VAL A 148 -17.84 -6.58 8.61
C VAL A 148 -18.48 -7.42 9.74
N GLN A 149 -19.09 -8.56 9.41
CA GLN A 149 -19.73 -9.44 10.39
C GLN A 149 -18.70 -10.09 11.31
N ASP A 150 -17.59 -10.58 10.75
CA ASP A 150 -16.50 -11.13 11.55
C ASP A 150 -15.83 -10.03 12.38
N PHE A 151 -15.61 -8.85 11.80
CA PHE A 151 -15.09 -7.68 12.51
C PHE A 151 -15.97 -7.35 13.73
N GLU A 152 -17.29 -7.23 13.56
CA GLU A 152 -18.21 -6.95 14.67
C GLU A 152 -18.18 -8.05 15.74
N ARG A 153 -18.13 -9.32 15.35
CA ARG A 153 -17.99 -10.46 16.27
C ARG A 153 -16.69 -10.35 17.10
N ILE A 154 -15.57 -10.00 16.47
CA ILE A 154 -14.28 -9.79 17.16
C ILE A 154 -14.39 -8.60 18.14
N ILE A 155 -14.98 -7.49 17.73
CA ILE A 155 -15.18 -6.32 18.61
C ILE A 155 -16.00 -6.69 19.85
N GLN A 156 -17.09 -7.42 19.69
CA GLN A 156 -17.91 -7.90 20.83
C GLN A 156 -17.09 -8.77 21.79
N THR A 157 -16.30 -9.68 21.24
CA THR A 157 -15.42 -10.56 22.03
C THR A 157 -14.38 -9.74 22.81
N VAL A 158 -13.76 -8.76 22.17
CA VAL A 158 -12.74 -7.90 22.78
C VAL A 158 -13.33 -7.05 23.90
N ILE A 159 -14.52 -6.48 23.71
CA ILE A 159 -15.21 -5.70 24.77
C ILE A 159 -15.49 -6.56 26.00
N ALA A 160 -15.93 -7.80 25.79
CA ALA A 160 -16.24 -8.73 26.90
C ALA A 160 -14.99 -9.20 27.64
N GLU A 161 -13.90 -9.52 26.91
CA GLU A 161 -12.65 -10.07 27.50
C GLU A 161 -11.73 -8.99 28.07
N TYR A 162 -11.77 -7.76 27.51
CA TYR A 162 -10.85 -6.65 27.84
C TYR A 162 -11.64 -5.36 28.16
N PRO A 163 -12.51 -5.34 29.16
CA PRO A 163 -13.34 -4.18 29.46
C PRO A 163 -12.49 -2.94 29.76
N GLY A 164 -12.89 -1.79 29.20
CA GLY A 164 -12.24 -0.49 29.41
C GLY A 164 -10.85 -0.31 28.79
N LYS A 165 -10.41 -1.24 27.92
CA LYS A 165 -9.16 -1.11 27.18
C LYS A 165 -9.37 -0.42 25.84
N ASN A 166 -8.35 0.29 25.36
CA ASN A 166 -8.39 0.83 24.00
C ASN A 166 -8.27 -0.31 22.97
N VAL A 167 -9.01 -0.17 21.90
CA VAL A 167 -9.02 -1.07 20.76
C VAL A 167 -8.61 -0.28 19.52
N PHE A 168 -7.43 -0.59 19.00
CA PHE A 168 -6.93 0.00 17.76
C PHE A 168 -7.30 -0.90 16.59
N VAL A 169 -8.02 -0.36 15.62
CA VAL A 169 -8.41 -1.09 14.40
C VAL A 169 -7.49 -0.68 13.26
N ALA A 170 -6.83 -1.64 12.64
CA ALA A 170 -5.90 -1.40 11.53
C ALA A 170 -6.46 -1.93 10.22
N VAL A 171 -6.67 -1.04 9.25
CA VAL A 171 -7.17 -1.36 7.90
C VAL A 171 -6.46 -0.52 6.83
N GLU A 172 -6.52 -0.97 5.57
CA GLU A 172 -6.15 -0.17 4.40
C GLU A 172 -7.41 0.36 3.72
N THR A 173 -7.32 1.43 2.97
CA THR A 173 -8.42 1.88 2.09
C THR A 173 -8.53 1.06 0.83
N VAL A 174 -7.38 0.76 0.23
CA VAL A 174 -7.23 -0.10 -0.96
C VAL A 174 -6.13 -1.09 -0.69
N TYR A 175 -6.44 -2.38 -0.76
CA TYR A 175 -5.49 -3.44 -0.46
C TYR A 175 -4.53 -3.70 -1.62
N SER A 176 -3.25 -3.74 -1.30
CA SER A 176 -2.17 -3.69 -2.29
C SER A 176 -2.10 -4.88 -3.24
N MET A 177 -2.55 -6.06 -2.80
CA MET A 177 -2.45 -7.31 -3.57
C MET A 177 -3.72 -7.66 -4.30
N ASP A 178 -4.86 -7.20 -3.85
CA ASP A 178 -6.19 -7.53 -4.34
C ASP A 178 -6.82 -6.37 -5.10
N GLY A 179 -6.50 -5.14 -4.71
CA GLY A 179 -7.03 -3.92 -5.31
C GLY A 179 -8.46 -3.59 -4.87
N ASP A 180 -9.02 -4.34 -3.94
CA ASP A 180 -10.34 -4.07 -3.40
C ASP A 180 -10.32 -2.88 -2.42
N VAL A 181 -11.48 -2.28 -2.27
CA VAL A 181 -11.70 -1.14 -1.36
C VAL A 181 -12.39 -1.64 -0.11
N ALA A 182 -11.85 -1.28 1.06
CA ALA A 182 -12.41 -1.68 2.35
C ALA A 182 -13.81 -1.09 2.57
N PRO A 183 -14.72 -1.80 3.26
CA PRO A 183 -16.06 -1.32 3.62
C PRO A 183 -16.00 -0.36 4.82
N LEU A 184 -15.35 0.80 4.64
CA LEU A 184 -14.99 1.72 5.72
C LEU A 184 -16.19 2.33 6.44
N ASN A 185 -17.28 2.64 5.71
CA ASN A 185 -18.50 3.16 6.34
C ASN A 185 -19.08 2.16 7.34
N GLU A 186 -19.10 0.89 6.96
CA GLU A 186 -19.62 -0.20 7.77
C GLU A 186 -18.72 -0.48 8.98
N LEU A 187 -17.39 -0.46 8.79
CA LEU A 187 -16.44 -0.65 9.87
C LEU A 187 -16.53 0.50 10.90
N VAL A 188 -16.64 1.74 10.42
CA VAL A 188 -16.87 2.91 11.29
C VAL A 188 -18.20 2.80 12.02
N ALA A 189 -19.27 2.40 11.33
CA ALA A 189 -20.59 2.22 11.96
C ALA A 189 -20.56 1.18 13.09
N VAL A 190 -19.81 0.09 12.94
CA VAL A 190 -19.60 -0.88 14.02
C VAL A 190 -18.93 -0.22 15.22
N LEU A 191 -17.84 0.56 15.01
CA LEU A 191 -17.18 1.22 16.14
C LEU A 191 -18.09 2.25 16.82
N GLN A 192 -18.84 3.04 16.06
CA GLN A 192 -19.79 4.01 16.60
C GLN A 192 -20.91 3.35 17.40
N LYS A 193 -21.34 2.15 17.02
CA LYS A 193 -22.34 1.37 17.76
C LYS A 193 -21.88 1.02 19.18
N TYR A 194 -20.61 0.67 19.34
CA TYR A 194 -20.06 0.25 20.64
C TYR A 194 -19.36 1.37 21.41
N TRP A 195 -18.87 2.39 20.73
CA TRP A 195 -18.19 3.56 21.29
C TRP A 195 -18.67 4.84 20.59
N PRO A 196 -19.92 5.28 20.90
CA PRO A 196 -20.55 6.43 20.21
C PRO A 196 -19.82 7.75 20.40
N HIS A 197 -19.04 7.88 21.48
CA HIS A 197 -18.19 9.05 21.74
C HIS A 197 -16.70 8.76 21.54
N LYS A 198 -16.34 7.68 20.84
CA LYS A 198 -14.97 7.28 20.51
C LYS A 198 -14.07 7.03 21.74
N GLU A 199 -14.67 6.62 22.86
CA GLU A 199 -13.97 6.51 24.13
C GLU A 199 -12.78 5.55 24.04
N ASN A 200 -12.96 4.34 23.48
CA ASN A 200 -11.95 3.29 23.44
C ASN A 200 -11.77 2.64 22.06
N GLY A 201 -12.56 3.00 21.06
CA GLY A 201 -12.45 2.49 19.68
C GLY A 201 -11.70 3.47 18.79
N HIS A 202 -10.55 3.07 18.26
CA HIS A 202 -9.65 3.95 17.50
C HIS A 202 -9.29 3.29 16.16
N ILE A 203 -9.82 3.80 15.04
CA ILE A 203 -9.48 3.28 13.72
C ILE A 203 -8.27 4.01 13.14
N ILE A 204 -7.32 3.24 12.62
CA ILE A 204 -6.11 3.69 11.93
C ILE A 204 -6.19 3.18 10.50
N VAL A 205 -6.09 4.08 9.54
CA VAL A 205 -6.28 3.75 8.12
C VAL A 205 -5.02 4.06 7.31
N ASP A 206 -4.55 3.07 6.57
CA ASP A 206 -3.49 3.25 5.59
C ASP A 206 -4.08 3.62 4.22
N GLU A 207 -3.81 4.84 3.78
CA GLU A 207 -4.26 5.40 2.49
C GLU A 207 -3.18 5.30 1.38
N ALA A 208 -2.22 4.41 1.53
CA ALA A 208 -1.07 4.33 0.64
C ALA A 208 -1.43 4.11 -0.85
N HIS A 209 -2.53 3.41 -1.13
CA HIS A 209 -2.99 3.13 -2.50
C HIS A 209 -4.16 4.02 -2.95
N SER A 210 -4.69 4.86 -2.07
CA SER A 210 -5.76 5.80 -2.40
C SER A 210 -5.27 7.24 -2.56
N THR A 211 -4.17 7.61 -1.88
CA THR A 211 -3.54 8.93 -1.96
C THR A 211 -3.19 9.27 -3.41
N GLY A 212 -3.66 10.43 -3.88
CA GLY A 212 -3.48 10.90 -5.24
C GLY A 212 -4.49 10.33 -6.25
N VAL A 213 -5.18 9.22 -5.95
CA VAL A 213 -6.05 8.49 -6.89
C VAL A 213 -7.53 8.70 -6.59
N TYR A 214 -7.91 8.70 -5.32
CA TYR A 214 -9.30 8.78 -4.86
C TYR A 214 -9.61 10.12 -4.20
N GLY A 215 -10.89 10.47 -4.21
CA GLY A 215 -11.39 11.69 -3.61
C GLY A 215 -11.09 12.95 -4.42
N ASP A 216 -11.65 14.06 -3.99
CA ASP A 216 -11.42 15.36 -4.62
C ASP A 216 -9.93 15.71 -4.58
N GLN A 217 -9.36 16.10 -5.73
CA GLN A 217 -7.93 16.38 -5.90
C GLN A 217 -6.99 15.25 -5.43
N GLY A 218 -7.48 14.00 -5.24
CA GLY A 218 -6.65 12.88 -4.76
C GLY A 218 -6.42 12.84 -3.25
N ARG A 219 -7.33 13.39 -2.46
CA ARG A 219 -7.24 13.43 -0.98
C ARG A 219 -7.39 12.06 -0.32
N GLY A 220 -7.76 11.03 -1.07
CA GLY A 220 -7.93 9.66 -0.56
C GLY A 220 -9.38 9.25 -0.38
N VAL A 221 -9.59 7.95 -0.06
CA VAL A 221 -10.92 7.37 0.14
C VAL A 221 -11.59 7.91 1.41
N ILE A 222 -10.85 8.16 2.48
CA ILE A 222 -11.41 8.73 3.71
C ILE A 222 -12.04 10.08 3.44
N SER A 223 -11.38 10.95 2.67
CA SER A 223 -11.94 12.23 2.25
C SER A 223 -13.14 12.08 1.31
N GLN A 224 -13.09 11.11 0.40
CA GLN A 224 -14.21 10.80 -0.50
C GLN A 224 -15.47 10.39 0.27
N LEU A 225 -15.31 9.70 1.40
CA LEU A 225 -16.41 9.23 2.24
C LEU A 225 -16.83 10.25 3.33
N GLY A 226 -16.07 11.34 3.50
CA GLY A 226 -16.32 12.33 4.56
C GLY A 226 -16.06 11.80 5.98
N LEU A 227 -15.13 10.84 6.11
CA LEU A 227 -14.86 10.13 7.37
C LEU A 227 -13.66 10.71 8.14
N GLU A 228 -13.11 11.87 7.76
CA GLU A 228 -11.88 12.41 8.35
C GLU A 228 -11.97 12.53 9.87
N ASN A 229 -13.12 12.91 10.39
CA ASN A 229 -13.36 13.07 11.82
C ASN A 229 -13.57 11.75 12.56
N GLU A 230 -13.82 10.65 11.86
CA GLU A 230 -14.03 9.34 12.45
C GLU A 230 -12.74 8.54 12.62
N ILE A 231 -11.67 8.96 11.96
CA ILE A 231 -10.39 8.24 11.91
C ILE A 231 -9.41 8.82 12.92
N PHE A 232 -8.88 7.97 13.80
CA PHE A 232 -7.90 8.35 14.81
C PHE A 232 -6.56 8.77 14.19
N ALA A 233 -6.09 8.00 13.20
CA ALA A 233 -4.88 8.32 12.45
C ALA A 233 -4.99 7.83 11.01
N ARG A 234 -4.51 8.65 10.06
CA ARG A 234 -4.42 8.30 8.63
C ARG A 234 -2.96 8.31 8.20
N LEU A 235 -2.58 7.33 7.40
CA LEU A 235 -1.25 7.27 6.81
C LEU A 235 -1.35 7.50 5.30
N HIS A 236 -0.64 8.48 4.79
CA HIS A 236 -0.50 8.78 3.37
C HIS A 236 0.95 8.56 2.94
N THR A 237 1.19 7.77 1.89
CA THR A 237 2.53 7.56 1.36
C THR A 237 2.78 8.39 0.10
N PHE A 238 4.02 8.82 -0.07
CA PHE A 238 4.42 9.65 -1.20
C PHE A 238 5.16 8.87 -2.29
N GLY A 239 5.56 7.63 -2.01
CA GLY A 239 6.36 6.78 -2.90
C GLY A 239 5.57 6.01 -3.95
N LYS A 240 4.27 6.31 -4.12
CA LYS A 240 3.39 5.65 -5.09
C LYS A 240 2.86 6.68 -6.09
N ALA A 241 1.56 6.98 -6.09
CA ALA A 241 0.95 7.93 -7.01
C ALA A 241 1.64 9.31 -7.03
N LEU A 242 2.25 9.73 -5.93
CA LEU A 242 2.94 11.02 -5.84
C LEU A 242 4.41 10.98 -6.33
N ALA A 243 4.90 9.85 -6.82
CA ALA A 243 6.24 9.66 -7.40
C ALA A 243 7.38 10.29 -6.57
N SER A 244 7.22 10.33 -5.25
CA SER A 244 8.15 10.95 -4.30
C SER A 244 8.69 9.92 -3.31
N ASN A 245 9.14 10.33 -2.14
CA ASN A 245 9.63 9.43 -1.09
C ASN A 245 9.06 9.82 0.26
N GLY A 246 8.81 8.85 1.15
CA GLY A 246 8.32 9.12 2.50
C GLY A 246 6.82 8.88 2.68
N ALA A 247 6.33 9.30 3.83
CA ALA A 247 4.93 9.22 4.23
C ALA A 247 4.60 10.29 5.27
N ALA A 248 3.30 10.55 5.50
CA ALA A 248 2.84 11.34 6.63
C ALA A 248 1.81 10.56 7.45
N VAL A 249 1.90 10.69 8.77
CA VAL A 249 0.83 10.34 9.70
C VAL A 249 0.04 11.60 10.02
N LEU A 250 -1.25 11.55 9.80
CA LEU A 250 -2.21 12.62 10.06
C LEU A 250 -3.05 12.26 11.28
N GLY A 251 -3.32 13.24 12.12
CA GLY A 251 -4.13 13.07 13.33
C GLY A 251 -4.05 14.30 14.23
N SER A 252 -4.34 14.13 15.52
CA SER A 252 -4.34 15.21 16.49
C SER A 252 -2.92 15.71 16.82
N GLU A 253 -2.81 16.92 17.35
CA GLU A 253 -1.53 17.45 17.87
C GLU A 253 -0.97 16.57 18.99
N THR A 254 -1.82 16.00 19.83
CA THR A 254 -1.40 15.06 20.88
C THR A 254 -0.74 13.82 20.28
N LEU A 255 -1.32 13.23 19.23
CA LEU A 255 -0.72 12.09 18.53
C LEU A 255 0.63 12.47 17.90
N ARG A 256 0.69 13.62 17.24
CA ARG A 256 1.94 14.14 16.64
C ARG A 256 3.05 14.29 17.69
N GLN A 257 2.76 14.94 18.80
CA GLN A 257 3.74 15.12 19.90
C GLN A 257 4.16 13.78 20.50
N TYR A 258 3.21 12.84 20.65
CA TYR A 258 3.52 11.50 21.14
C TYR A 258 4.47 10.76 20.21
N LEU A 259 4.24 10.77 18.91
CA LEU A 259 5.11 10.12 17.92
C LEU A 259 6.51 10.75 17.86
N ILE A 260 6.62 12.07 17.97
CA ILE A 260 7.91 12.75 18.06
C ILE A 260 8.75 12.22 19.24
N ASN A 261 8.12 11.90 20.35
CA ASN A 261 8.81 11.46 21.57
C ASN A 261 9.06 9.95 21.65
N TYR A 262 8.29 9.13 20.89
CA TYR A 262 8.33 7.68 21.08
C TYR A 262 8.54 6.87 19.78
N ALA A 263 8.26 7.41 18.60
CA ALA A 263 8.41 6.67 17.34
C ALA A 263 9.90 6.50 16.98
N ARG A 264 10.47 5.35 17.28
CA ARG A 264 11.89 5.05 17.07
C ARG A 264 12.37 5.28 15.63
N PRO A 265 11.61 4.93 14.57
CA PRO A 265 12.02 5.24 13.19
C PRO A 265 12.19 6.73 12.91
N LEU A 266 11.41 7.60 13.56
CA LEU A 266 11.56 9.05 13.47
C LEU A 266 12.76 9.57 14.26
N ILE A 267 12.94 9.05 15.49
CA ILE A 267 13.92 9.56 16.46
C ILE A 267 15.36 9.22 16.05
N TYR A 268 15.57 7.97 15.57
CA TYR A 268 16.91 7.39 15.40
C TYR A 268 17.36 7.23 13.95
N SER A 269 16.53 7.64 12.97
CA SER A 269 16.93 7.62 11.55
C SER A 269 17.31 9.01 11.07
N THR A 270 18.36 9.10 10.27
CA THR A 270 18.66 10.33 9.51
C THR A 270 17.45 10.67 8.66
N PHE A 271 17.04 11.93 8.73
CA PHE A 271 15.84 12.38 8.01
C PHE A 271 16.11 12.53 6.50
N MET A 272 15.06 12.60 5.72
CA MET A 272 15.16 12.75 4.27
C MET A 272 15.82 14.06 3.84
N SER A 273 16.33 14.08 2.60
CA SER A 273 16.98 15.25 2.01
C SER A 273 15.97 16.35 1.68
N TYR A 274 16.46 17.57 1.51
CA TYR A 274 15.66 18.69 1.01
C TYR A 274 15.08 18.40 -0.39
N SER A 275 15.84 17.72 -1.25
CA SER A 275 15.34 17.30 -2.56
C SER A 275 14.13 16.35 -2.46
N SER A 276 14.11 15.43 -1.49
CA SER A 276 12.94 14.59 -1.22
C SER A 276 11.74 15.42 -0.73
N LEU A 277 11.96 16.36 0.18
CA LEU A 277 10.90 17.25 0.66
C LEU A 277 10.35 18.13 -0.48
N ALA A 278 11.20 18.62 -1.37
CA ALA A 278 10.79 19.39 -2.55
C ALA A 278 9.92 18.58 -3.50
N SER A 279 10.26 17.32 -3.74
CA SER A 279 9.43 16.47 -4.60
C SER A 279 8.04 16.24 -4.00
N ILE A 280 7.94 16.05 -2.68
CA ILE A 280 6.66 15.93 -1.98
C ILE A 280 5.86 17.24 -2.12
N LYS A 281 6.50 18.40 -1.87
CA LYS A 281 5.85 19.69 -2.01
C LYS A 281 5.27 19.89 -3.42
N CYS A 282 6.07 19.62 -4.45
CA CYS A 282 5.62 19.72 -5.84
C CYS A 282 4.46 18.77 -6.14
N ALA A 283 4.45 17.55 -5.58
CA ALA A 283 3.34 16.63 -5.73
C ALA A 283 2.04 17.20 -5.11
N TYR A 284 2.14 17.79 -3.91
CA TYR A 284 0.98 18.45 -3.31
C TYR A 284 0.57 19.73 -4.05
N ASP A 285 1.52 20.47 -4.65
CA ASP A 285 1.19 21.65 -5.47
C ASP A 285 0.32 21.26 -6.68
N VAL A 286 0.69 20.20 -7.43
CA VAL A 286 -0.10 19.75 -8.59
C VAL A 286 -1.45 19.13 -8.18
N LEU A 287 -1.55 18.52 -7.00
CA LEU A 287 -2.84 18.05 -6.45
C LEU A 287 -3.75 19.26 -6.12
N GLU A 288 -3.26 20.22 -5.35
CA GLU A 288 -4.03 21.40 -4.92
C GLU A 288 -4.45 22.27 -6.08
N ASN A 289 -3.61 22.41 -7.13
CA ASN A 289 -3.95 23.15 -8.34
C ASN A 289 -5.00 22.43 -9.20
N GLY A 290 -5.28 21.13 -8.93
CA GLY A 290 -6.19 20.34 -9.74
C GLY A 290 -5.57 19.79 -11.03
N ASP A 291 -4.26 19.93 -11.23
CA ASP A 291 -3.55 19.47 -12.43
C ASP A 291 -3.68 17.94 -12.64
N THR A 292 -3.91 17.19 -11.56
CA THR A 292 -4.08 15.74 -11.57
C THR A 292 -5.51 15.27 -11.79
N ILE A 293 -6.52 16.13 -11.73
CA ILE A 293 -7.93 15.74 -11.89
C ILE A 293 -8.20 15.03 -13.24
N PRO A 294 -7.70 15.53 -14.38
CA PRO A 294 -7.84 14.80 -15.63
C PRO A 294 -7.14 13.44 -15.65
N ILE A 295 -6.00 13.34 -14.94
CA ILE A 295 -5.23 12.10 -14.84
C ILE A 295 -5.97 11.08 -13.96
N GLN A 296 -6.53 11.50 -12.83
CA GLN A 296 -7.37 10.66 -11.97
C GLN A 296 -8.55 10.09 -12.77
N LYS A 297 -9.25 10.95 -13.53
CA LYS A 297 -10.34 10.52 -14.39
C LYS A 297 -9.85 9.49 -15.42
N HIS A 298 -8.73 9.74 -16.08
CA HIS A 298 -8.15 8.82 -17.06
C HIS A 298 -7.80 7.47 -16.42
N VAL A 299 -7.18 7.45 -15.25
CA VAL A 299 -6.87 6.21 -14.51
C VAL A 299 -8.15 5.41 -14.21
N HIS A 300 -9.21 6.09 -13.84
CA HIS A 300 -10.52 5.46 -13.64
C HIS A 300 -11.08 4.91 -14.96
N ASP A 301 -11.04 5.68 -16.04
CA ASP A 301 -11.55 5.29 -17.35
C ASP A 301 -10.82 4.05 -17.90
N ILE A 302 -9.48 4.00 -17.82
CA ILE A 302 -8.69 2.83 -18.26
C ILE A 302 -8.91 1.61 -17.36
N THR A 303 -9.16 1.83 -16.06
CA THR A 303 -9.52 0.75 -15.13
C THR A 303 -10.86 0.14 -15.52
N GLN A 304 -11.84 0.96 -15.78
CA GLN A 304 -13.15 0.51 -16.27
C GLN A 304 -13.03 -0.20 -17.63
N ARG A 305 -12.24 0.35 -18.56
CA ARG A 305 -11.97 -0.27 -19.87
C ARG A 305 -11.38 -1.65 -19.71
N PHE A 306 -10.36 -1.83 -18.88
CA PHE A 306 -9.75 -3.13 -18.59
C PHE A 306 -10.81 -4.12 -18.10
N ARG A 307 -11.63 -3.74 -17.15
CA ARG A 307 -12.68 -4.62 -16.59
C ARG A 307 -13.80 -4.95 -17.57
N ASP A 308 -14.16 -4.00 -18.43
CA ASP A 308 -15.22 -4.19 -19.42
C ASP A 308 -14.77 -5.07 -20.59
N THR A 309 -13.48 -5.11 -20.88
CA THR A 309 -12.93 -5.86 -22.03
C THR A 309 -12.41 -7.24 -21.67
N ILE A 310 -11.83 -7.40 -20.47
CA ILE A 310 -11.24 -8.68 -20.07
C ILE A 310 -12.32 -9.75 -19.87
N ARG A 311 -12.08 -10.93 -20.43
CA ARG A 311 -12.97 -12.11 -20.30
C ARG A 311 -12.12 -13.30 -19.91
N LEU A 312 -12.24 -13.74 -18.67
CA LEU A 312 -11.48 -14.86 -18.10
C LEU A 312 -12.43 -15.87 -17.46
N PRO A 313 -12.00 -17.11 -17.26
CA PRO A 313 -12.77 -18.10 -16.51
C PRO A 313 -13.20 -17.56 -15.14
N SER A 314 -14.35 -18.01 -14.66
CA SER A 314 -14.88 -17.60 -13.35
C SER A 314 -13.83 -17.80 -12.24
N GLY A 315 -13.68 -16.82 -11.34
CA GLY A 315 -12.72 -16.86 -10.24
C GLY A 315 -11.26 -16.54 -10.60
N THR A 316 -10.98 -16.25 -11.88
CA THR A 316 -9.61 -15.91 -12.32
C THR A 316 -9.30 -14.41 -12.13
N LEU A 317 -10.29 -13.52 -12.24
CA LEU A 317 -10.11 -12.08 -12.04
C LEU A 317 -10.64 -11.69 -10.67
N LEU A 318 -9.80 -11.07 -9.85
CA LEU A 318 -10.20 -10.56 -8.53
C LEU A 318 -11.21 -9.41 -8.67
N PRO A 319 -12.16 -9.27 -7.74
CA PRO A 319 -13.05 -8.11 -7.71
C PRO A 319 -12.26 -6.88 -7.25
N SER A 320 -12.04 -5.92 -8.15
CA SER A 320 -11.37 -4.67 -7.85
C SER A 320 -11.93 -3.54 -8.71
N SER A 321 -12.25 -2.42 -8.08
CA SER A 321 -12.59 -1.17 -8.78
C SER A 321 -11.41 -0.21 -8.84
N SER A 322 -10.26 -0.58 -8.27
CA SER A 322 -9.06 0.25 -8.22
C SER A 322 -8.15 0.03 -9.45
N PRO A 323 -7.13 0.87 -9.66
CA PRO A 323 -6.12 0.65 -10.69
C PRO A 323 -5.30 -0.63 -10.51
N ILE A 324 -5.42 -1.31 -9.37
CA ILE A 324 -4.75 -2.58 -9.09
C ILE A 324 -5.68 -3.72 -9.49
N GLN A 325 -5.25 -4.56 -10.43
CA GLN A 325 -6.00 -5.69 -10.93
C GLN A 325 -5.22 -6.99 -10.70
N GLY A 326 -5.92 -8.05 -10.32
CA GLY A 326 -5.30 -9.34 -10.03
C GLY A 326 -5.84 -10.46 -10.93
N VAL A 327 -4.94 -11.08 -11.71
CA VAL A 327 -5.28 -12.30 -12.50
C VAL A 327 -4.75 -13.51 -11.73
N VAL A 328 -5.65 -14.26 -11.11
CA VAL A 328 -5.33 -15.42 -10.26
C VAL A 328 -5.04 -16.64 -11.11
N LEU A 329 -3.95 -17.33 -10.81
CA LEU A 329 -3.62 -18.65 -11.36
C LEU A 329 -3.07 -19.52 -10.23
N ASN A 330 -3.52 -20.76 -10.19
CA ASN A 330 -3.08 -21.68 -9.16
C ASN A 330 -1.59 -22.03 -9.32
N GLY A 331 -0.81 -21.74 -8.29
CA GLY A 331 0.58 -22.12 -8.14
C GLY A 331 1.59 -21.12 -8.71
N ASN A 332 2.74 -21.01 -8.04
CA ASN A 332 3.83 -20.09 -8.37
C ASN A 332 4.36 -20.25 -9.80
N ALA A 333 4.32 -21.45 -10.37
CA ALA A 333 4.80 -21.70 -11.72
C ALA A 333 3.87 -21.05 -12.77
N SER A 334 2.57 -21.17 -12.61
CA SER A 334 1.56 -20.64 -13.55
C SER A 334 1.59 -19.10 -13.60
N VAL A 335 1.62 -18.44 -12.44
CA VAL A 335 1.71 -16.96 -12.41
C VAL A 335 3.02 -16.44 -12.98
N ARG A 336 4.13 -17.17 -12.78
CA ARG A 336 5.41 -16.84 -13.41
C ARG A 336 5.39 -17.04 -14.92
N ALA A 337 4.71 -18.06 -15.40
CA ALA A 337 4.56 -18.31 -16.83
C ALA A 337 3.78 -17.17 -17.51
N LEU A 338 2.63 -16.76 -16.95
CA LEU A 338 1.87 -15.61 -17.48
C LEU A 338 2.68 -14.33 -17.43
N ALA A 339 3.32 -14.02 -16.28
CA ALA A 339 4.13 -12.83 -16.16
C ALA A 339 5.32 -12.83 -17.15
N SER A 340 5.98 -13.96 -17.33
CA SER A 340 7.10 -14.09 -18.31
C SER A 340 6.61 -13.92 -19.74
N TYR A 341 5.45 -14.47 -20.07
CA TYR A 341 4.83 -14.31 -21.37
C TYR A 341 4.52 -12.84 -21.67
N LEU A 342 3.83 -12.15 -20.78
CA LEU A 342 3.50 -10.74 -20.94
C LEU A 342 4.74 -9.85 -20.99
N ASN A 343 5.75 -10.13 -20.15
CA ASN A 343 7.01 -9.41 -20.19
C ASN A 343 7.77 -9.63 -21.54
N SER A 344 7.65 -10.81 -22.14
CA SER A 344 8.24 -11.07 -23.46
C SER A 344 7.53 -10.33 -24.60
N LYS A 345 6.29 -9.89 -24.35
CA LYS A 345 5.49 -9.07 -25.27
C LYS A 345 5.65 -7.56 -25.02
N GLY A 346 6.56 -7.18 -24.12
CA GLY A 346 6.85 -5.78 -23.81
C GLY A 346 5.97 -5.17 -22.70
N PHE A 347 5.14 -5.96 -22.00
CA PHE A 347 4.32 -5.49 -20.88
C PHE A 347 4.96 -5.89 -19.55
N ILE A 348 5.39 -4.92 -18.75
CA ILE A 348 5.97 -5.20 -17.44
C ILE A 348 4.86 -5.46 -16.43
N VAL A 349 4.74 -6.70 -15.98
CA VAL A 349 3.85 -7.13 -14.89
C VAL A 349 4.64 -7.96 -13.87
N LYS A 350 4.11 -8.11 -12.66
CA LYS A 350 4.78 -8.87 -11.60
C LYS A 350 3.95 -10.07 -11.12
N PRO A 351 4.56 -11.26 -11.05
CA PRO A 351 3.94 -12.41 -10.41
C PRO A 351 3.98 -12.23 -8.88
N ILE A 352 2.85 -12.32 -8.23
CA ILE A 352 2.73 -12.37 -6.77
C ILE A 352 2.58 -13.82 -6.37
N CYS A 353 3.60 -14.32 -5.70
CA CYS A 353 3.74 -15.73 -5.34
C CYS A 353 3.51 -15.95 -3.84
N SER A 354 3.15 -17.17 -3.45
CA SER A 354 3.17 -17.54 -2.05
C SER A 354 4.61 -17.45 -1.47
N PRO A 355 4.83 -17.02 -0.22
CA PRO A 355 3.85 -16.73 0.84
C PRO A 355 3.39 -15.26 0.91
N THR A 356 3.63 -14.44 -0.12
CA THR A 356 3.11 -13.05 -0.13
C THR A 356 1.59 -13.05 -0.14
N VAL A 357 1.00 -14.03 -0.82
CA VAL A 357 -0.42 -14.36 -0.83
C VAL A 357 -0.59 -15.84 -0.44
N PRO A 358 -1.76 -16.28 0.02
CA PRO A 358 -2.03 -17.68 0.33
C PRO A 358 -1.77 -18.60 -0.87
N ILE A 359 -1.45 -19.88 -0.58
CA ILE A 359 -1.32 -20.92 -1.61
C ILE A 359 -2.67 -21.09 -2.32
N GLY A 360 -2.65 -21.14 -3.65
CA GLY A 360 -3.84 -21.22 -4.49
C GLY A 360 -4.46 -19.85 -4.82
N GLN A 361 -3.91 -18.78 -4.24
CA GLN A 361 -4.34 -17.40 -4.52
C GLN A 361 -3.20 -16.57 -5.15
N GLU A 362 -2.22 -17.23 -5.73
CA GLU A 362 -1.17 -16.57 -6.49
C GLU A 362 -1.76 -15.84 -7.69
N ARG A 363 -1.21 -14.68 -8.04
CA ARG A 363 -1.74 -13.81 -9.10
C ARG A 363 -0.67 -13.08 -9.87
N VAL A 364 -0.97 -12.71 -11.10
CA VAL A 364 -0.26 -11.63 -11.77
C VAL A 364 -0.94 -10.33 -11.37
N ARG A 365 -0.18 -9.44 -10.73
CA ARG A 365 -0.64 -8.10 -10.36
C ARG A 365 -0.38 -7.15 -11.50
N ILE A 366 -1.42 -6.46 -11.93
CA ILE A 366 -1.44 -5.45 -12.99
C ILE A 366 -1.80 -4.12 -12.34
N CYS A 367 -1.01 -3.09 -12.57
CA CYS A 367 -1.26 -1.73 -12.13
C CYS A 367 -1.48 -0.84 -13.35
N LEU A 368 -2.57 -0.09 -13.36
CA LEU A 368 -2.92 0.85 -14.41
C LEU A 368 -2.47 2.26 -13.99
N HIS A 369 -1.93 3.03 -14.93
CA HIS A 369 -1.28 4.31 -14.63
C HIS A 369 -1.80 5.42 -15.55
N GLY A 370 -1.71 6.65 -15.09
CA GLY A 370 -2.08 7.84 -15.87
C GLY A 370 -1.30 8.04 -17.17
N HIS A 371 -0.20 7.35 -17.35
CA HIS A 371 0.59 7.38 -18.60
C HIS A 371 0.27 6.20 -19.55
N ASN A 372 -0.53 5.21 -19.13
CA ASN A 372 -0.99 4.16 -20.04
C ASN A 372 -2.09 4.69 -20.96
N THR A 373 -2.05 4.28 -22.23
CA THR A 373 -3.11 4.60 -23.20
C THR A 373 -4.20 3.52 -23.21
N MET A 374 -5.39 3.84 -23.74
CA MET A 374 -6.46 2.84 -23.95
C MET A 374 -5.98 1.69 -24.85
N ASP A 375 -5.26 1.99 -25.93
CA ASP A 375 -4.72 0.97 -26.85
C ASP A 375 -3.71 0.05 -26.17
N GLN A 376 -2.91 0.57 -25.24
CA GLN A 376 -1.98 -0.26 -24.44
C GLN A 376 -2.74 -1.20 -23.50
N VAL A 377 -3.83 -0.73 -22.91
CA VAL A 377 -4.70 -1.57 -22.05
C VAL A 377 -5.38 -2.65 -22.89
N ASP A 378 -5.95 -2.30 -24.04
CA ASP A 378 -6.58 -3.26 -24.96
C ASP A 378 -5.55 -4.31 -25.44
N SER A 379 -4.34 -3.89 -25.82
CA SER A 379 -3.28 -4.80 -26.24
C SER A 379 -2.84 -5.75 -25.10
N LEU A 380 -2.77 -5.25 -23.87
CA LEU A 380 -2.49 -6.10 -22.70
C LEU A 380 -3.60 -7.15 -22.50
N VAL A 381 -4.86 -6.75 -22.62
CA VAL A 381 -6.02 -7.65 -22.49
C VAL A 381 -5.99 -8.72 -23.57
N ASP A 382 -5.68 -8.36 -24.82
CA ASP A 382 -5.56 -9.29 -25.93
C ASP A 382 -4.46 -10.34 -25.70
N GLU A 383 -3.30 -9.93 -25.20
CA GLU A 383 -2.22 -10.86 -24.88
C GLU A 383 -2.57 -11.77 -23.68
N ILE A 384 -3.31 -11.27 -22.69
CA ILE A 384 -3.84 -12.12 -21.61
C ILE A 384 -4.81 -13.14 -22.21
N HIS A 385 -5.74 -12.75 -23.08
CA HIS A 385 -6.67 -13.67 -23.74
C HIS A 385 -5.92 -14.72 -24.57
N GLN A 386 -4.90 -14.35 -25.33
CA GLN A 386 -4.07 -15.28 -26.10
C GLN A 386 -3.37 -16.31 -25.19
N PHE A 387 -2.82 -15.88 -24.05
CA PHE A 387 -2.19 -16.80 -23.09
C PHE A 387 -3.18 -17.88 -22.64
N PHE A 388 -4.40 -17.50 -22.29
CA PHE A 388 -5.42 -18.44 -21.82
C PHE A 388 -5.97 -19.35 -22.93
N GLN A 389 -5.94 -18.92 -24.19
CA GLN A 389 -6.33 -19.73 -25.35
C GLN A 389 -5.25 -20.73 -25.75
N ILE A 390 -3.98 -20.36 -25.65
CA ILE A 390 -2.82 -21.19 -26.02
C ILE A 390 -2.48 -22.20 -24.93
N SER A 391 -2.78 -21.91 -23.66
CA SER A 391 -2.51 -22.82 -22.55
C SER A 391 -3.54 -23.94 -22.56
N PRO A 392 -3.21 -25.19 -22.98
CA PRO A 392 -4.12 -26.32 -22.81
C PRO A 392 -4.38 -26.44 -21.31
N SER A 393 -5.66 -26.60 -20.95
CA SER A 393 -6.06 -26.98 -19.61
C SER A 393 -5.16 -28.12 -19.16
N SER A 394 -4.26 -27.84 -18.20
CA SER A 394 -3.45 -28.88 -17.59
C SER A 394 -4.43 -29.91 -17.02
N SER A 395 -4.62 -31.01 -17.75
CA SER A 395 -5.25 -32.21 -17.24
C SER A 395 -4.54 -32.52 -15.92
N SER A 396 -5.31 -32.48 -14.84
CA SER A 396 -4.88 -32.97 -13.53
C SER A 396 -4.21 -34.33 -13.74
N PRO A 397 -3.02 -34.59 -13.19
CA PRO A 397 -2.53 -35.94 -13.13
C PRO A 397 -3.54 -36.73 -12.30
N SER A 398 -4.25 -37.64 -12.93
CA SER A 398 -5.08 -38.60 -12.27
C SER A 398 -4.19 -39.42 -11.32
N LEU A 399 -4.34 -39.17 -10.01
CA LEU A 399 -3.93 -40.11 -8.99
C LEU A 399 -4.91 -41.30 -9.02
N VAL A 400 -4.63 -42.22 -9.92
CA VAL A 400 -5.21 -43.57 -9.85
C VAL A 400 -4.09 -44.55 -10.16
N GLU A 401 -3.97 -45.49 -9.23
CA GLU A 401 -3.22 -46.73 -9.26
C GLU A 401 -1.76 -46.77 -8.82
N SER A 402 -1.63 -47.10 -7.55
CA SER A 402 -0.98 -48.36 -7.18
C SER A 402 -1.17 -48.70 -5.70
N ALA A 403 -2.32 -49.24 -5.39
CA ALA A 403 -2.45 -50.15 -4.25
C ALA A 403 -2.38 -51.58 -4.85
N LYS A 404 -1.20 -52.25 -4.73
CA LYS A 404 -1.00 -53.68 -4.63
C LYS A 404 0.49 -54.01 -4.65
N LEU A 405 0.96 -54.35 -3.56
CA LEU A 405 1.80 -55.43 -3.02
C LEU A 405 2.70 -54.91 -1.88
#